data_b3cab3c979dfafaaa7b767aaf59a6dec
#
_entry.id   b3cab3c979dfafaaa7b767aaf59a6dec
#
_cell.length_a   1.000
_cell.length_b   1.000
_cell.length_c   1.000
_cell.angle_alpha   90.00
_cell.angle_beta   90.00
_cell.angle_gamma   90.00
#
_symmetry.space_group_name_H-M   'P 1'
#
loop_
_entity.id
_entity.type
_entity.pdbx_description
1 polymer ?
#
loop_
_entity_poly.entity_id
_entity_poly.type
_entity_poly.pdbx_seq_one_letter_code
_entity_poly.pdbx_strand_id
1 'polypeptide(L)'
;LSYSEAPFKFIAIGGQVLSSGAVYENYANYPEERKYLLDKIREAKIEGVIFLDGDRHHSVLSKMQENKDVYPLYDLTCSSLTAGTNDDDESYNIYSLKETLVTENNFGMLNVNGPANNRKLTIKIFDKDGQELWKKSIRANDLKYK
;
A
#
# COMPACT_ATOMS: atom_id res chain seq x y z
N LEU A 1 -11.10 12.92 -3.54
CA LEU A 1 -10.87 11.71 -4.35
C LEU A 1 -11.96 11.52 -5.41
N SER A 2 -13.25 11.71 -5.06
CA SER A 2 -14.40 11.46 -5.95
C SER A 2 -14.38 12.25 -7.26
N TYR A 3 -13.81 13.44 -7.27
CA TYR A 3 -13.70 14.29 -8.47
C TYR A 3 -12.41 14.07 -9.29
N SER A 4 -11.54 13.18 -8.83
CA SER A 4 -10.28 12.91 -9.52
C SER A 4 -10.46 11.83 -10.58
N GLU A 5 -10.07 12.13 -11.82
CA GLU A 5 -10.03 11.18 -12.94
C GLU A 5 -8.66 10.47 -13.04
N ALA A 6 -7.73 10.74 -12.11
CA ALA A 6 -6.43 10.10 -12.13
C ALA A 6 -6.55 8.58 -11.98
N PRO A 7 -5.82 7.78 -12.78
CA PRO A 7 -5.92 6.33 -12.76
C PRO A 7 -5.34 5.71 -11.47
N PHE A 8 -4.47 6.42 -10.77
CA PHE A 8 -3.98 6.09 -9.44
C PHE A 8 -4.21 7.27 -8.49
N LYS A 9 -4.73 6.98 -7.30
CA LYS A 9 -5.01 7.96 -6.24
C LYS A 9 -4.26 7.54 -4.99
N PHE A 10 -3.16 8.22 -4.71
CA PHE A 10 -2.35 7.93 -3.54
C PHE A 10 -2.90 8.66 -2.32
N ILE A 11 -3.10 7.93 -1.23
CA ILE A 11 -3.48 8.47 0.08
C ILE A 11 -2.30 8.23 1.02
N ALA A 12 -1.60 9.31 1.37
CA ALA A 12 -0.51 9.25 2.33
C ALA A 12 -1.05 9.42 3.77
N ILE A 13 -0.73 8.48 4.62
CA ILE A 13 -1.16 8.40 6.03
C ILE A 13 0.05 7.98 6.87
N GLY A 14 0.12 8.38 8.16
CA GLY A 14 1.27 8.08 9.02
C GLY A 14 1.45 6.59 9.34
N GLY A 15 0.37 5.83 9.50
CA GLY A 15 0.40 4.40 9.84
C GLY A 15 -0.39 3.52 8.88
N GLN A 16 -0.14 2.22 8.94
CA GLN A 16 -0.77 1.20 8.07
C GLN A 16 -2.29 1.23 8.13
N VAL A 17 -2.94 1.25 6.97
CA VAL A 17 -4.41 1.24 6.85
C VAL A 17 -4.94 -0.18 6.72
N LEU A 18 -4.29 -1.03 5.94
CA LEU A 18 -4.79 -2.37 5.62
C LEU A 18 -4.32 -3.45 6.60
N SER A 19 -3.36 -3.18 7.49
CA SER A 19 -2.94 -4.16 8.48
C SER A 19 -4.14 -4.75 9.23
N SER A 20 -4.18 -6.07 9.37
CA SER A 20 -5.24 -6.78 10.10
C SER A 20 -4.96 -6.93 11.59
N GLY A 21 -3.72 -6.74 12.02
CA GLY A 21 -3.31 -6.84 13.42
C GLY A 21 -3.17 -5.48 14.08
N ALA A 22 -3.77 -5.32 15.26
CA ALA A 22 -3.63 -4.12 16.10
C ALA A 22 -2.32 -4.16 16.88
N VAL A 23 -1.20 -4.16 16.14
CA VAL A 23 0.16 -4.19 16.69
C VAL A 23 0.84 -2.86 16.38
N TYR A 24 1.30 -2.17 17.41
CA TYR A 24 1.79 -0.80 17.34
C TYR A 24 0.72 0.20 16.83
N GLU A 25 1.12 1.38 16.35
CA GLU A 25 0.23 2.42 15.85
C GLU A 25 -0.17 2.14 14.40
N ASN A 26 -1.40 1.68 14.20
CA ASN A 26 -1.99 1.50 12.88
C ASN A 26 -3.52 1.58 12.93
N TYR A 27 -4.19 1.56 11.78
CA TYR A 27 -5.65 1.69 11.70
C TYR A 27 -6.42 0.47 12.25
N ALA A 28 -5.79 -0.68 12.48
CA ALA A 28 -6.44 -1.80 13.16
C ALA A 28 -6.76 -1.47 14.63
N ASN A 29 -6.08 -0.49 15.24
CA ASN A 29 -6.41 0.04 16.57
C ASN A 29 -7.70 0.89 16.57
N TYR A 30 -8.16 1.33 15.40
CA TYR A 30 -9.33 2.18 15.22
C TYR A 30 -10.31 1.54 14.22
N PRO A 31 -10.89 0.38 14.55
CA PRO A 31 -11.62 -0.46 13.59
C PRO A 31 -12.84 0.22 12.98
N GLU A 32 -13.54 1.06 13.74
CA GLU A 32 -14.72 1.79 13.25
C GLU A 32 -14.33 2.86 12.25
N GLU A 33 -13.28 3.62 12.53
CA GLU A 33 -12.77 4.67 11.65
C GLU A 33 -12.16 4.08 10.37
N ARG A 34 -11.40 2.99 10.51
CA ARG A 34 -10.90 2.21 9.38
C ARG A 34 -12.04 1.72 8.49
N LYS A 35 -13.06 1.13 9.10
CA LYS A 35 -14.25 0.66 8.37
C LYS A 35 -14.93 1.81 7.64
N TYR A 36 -15.13 2.93 8.33
CA TYR A 36 -15.74 4.12 7.73
C TYR A 36 -14.96 4.61 6.50
N LEU A 37 -13.64 4.71 6.58
CA LEU A 37 -12.78 5.10 5.46
C LEU A 37 -12.95 4.16 4.26
N LEU A 38 -12.85 2.86 4.48
CA LEU A 38 -12.95 1.84 3.44
C LEU A 38 -14.35 1.79 2.82
N ASP A 39 -15.40 1.91 3.65
CA ASP A 39 -16.78 1.97 3.15
C ASP A 39 -17.02 3.21 2.29
N LYS A 40 -16.50 4.38 2.67
CA LYS A 40 -16.63 5.61 1.86
C LYS A 40 -15.93 5.50 0.52
N ILE A 41 -14.78 4.84 0.45
CA ILE A 41 -14.09 4.56 -0.83
C ILE A 41 -14.99 3.70 -1.73
N ARG A 42 -15.62 2.66 -1.16
CA ARG A 42 -16.51 1.75 -1.89
C ARG A 42 -17.83 2.39 -2.30
N GLU A 43 -18.53 3.02 -1.36
CA GLU A 43 -19.82 3.70 -1.61
C GLU A 43 -19.71 4.74 -2.72
N ALA A 44 -18.63 5.51 -2.72
CA ALA A 44 -18.35 6.50 -3.74
C ALA A 44 -17.73 5.91 -5.02
N LYS A 45 -17.54 4.58 -5.10
CA LYS A 45 -16.91 3.86 -6.21
C LYS A 45 -15.59 4.50 -6.67
N ILE A 46 -14.75 4.87 -5.70
CA ILE A 46 -13.46 5.49 -6.00
C ILE A 46 -12.50 4.42 -6.47
N GLU A 47 -12.07 4.48 -7.72
CA GLU A 47 -11.12 3.56 -8.34
C GLU A 47 -9.67 4.01 -8.14
N GLY A 48 -8.73 3.08 -8.22
CA GLY A 48 -7.29 3.36 -8.26
C GLY A 48 -6.68 3.81 -6.94
N VAL A 49 -7.29 3.50 -5.81
CA VAL A 49 -6.78 3.90 -4.48
C VAL A 49 -5.62 3.01 -4.05
N ILE A 50 -4.54 3.64 -3.61
CA ILE A 50 -3.36 3.02 -3.02
C ILE A 50 -2.96 3.85 -1.80
N PHE A 51 -2.80 3.21 -0.66
CA PHE A 51 -2.29 3.84 0.56
C PHE A 51 -0.76 3.83 0.56
N LEU A 52 -0.19 4.89 1.11
CA LEU A 52 1.25 5.02 1.34
C LEU A 52 1.44 5.41 2.80
N ASP A 53 2.22 4.65 3.51
CA ASP A 53 2.50 4.87 4.93
C ASP A 53 3.96 4.58 5.29
N GLY A 54 4.29 4.76 6.57
CA GLY A 54 5.62 4.55 7.11
C GLY A 54 5.58 4.09 8.56
N ASP A 55 6.44 4.70 9.39
CA ASP A 55 6.52 4.55 10.85
C ASP A 55 6.95 3.15 11.35
N ARG A 56 6.71 2.10 10.60
CA ARG A 56 6.95 0.71 11.01
C ARG A 56 8.42 0.29 11.05
N HIS A 57 9.34 1.12 10.56
CA HIS A 57 10.78 0.84 10.49
C HIS A 57 11.13 -0.40 9.65
N HIS A 58 10.25 -0.78 8.75
CA HIS A 58 10.43 -1.77 7.69
C HIS A 58 9.59 -1.38 6.47
N SER A 59 9.77 -2.04 5.35
CA SER A 59 8.89 -1.88 4.19
C SER A 59 8.18 -3.17 3.85
N VAL A 60 6.90 -3.06 3.49
CA VAL A 60 6.08 -4.19 3.05
C VAL A 60 4.93 -3.70 2.18
N LEU A 61 4.51 -4.49 1.21
CA LEU A 61 3.29 -4.25 0.45
C LEU A 61 2.17 -5.16 0.96
N SER A 62 1.07 -4.57 1.37
CA SER A 62 -0.16 -5.29 1.72
C SER A 62 -1.17 -5.23 0.57
N LYS A 63 -1.93 -6.31 0.40
CA LYS A 63 -3.00 -6.40 -0.61
C LYS A 63 -4.25 -6.97 0.04
N MET A 64 -5.32 -6.19 0.05
CA MET A 64 -6.64 -6.61 0.54
C MET A 64 -7.64 -6.65 -0.61
N GLN A 65 -8.30 -7.78 -0.81
CA GLN A 65 -9.41 -7.94 -1.75
C GLN A 65 -10.52 -8.74 -1.08
N GLU A 66 -11.66 -8.12 -0.84
CA GLU A 66 -12.75 -8.74 -0.11
C GLU A 66 -13.50 -9.78 -0.94
N ASN A 67 -13.71 -9.47 -2.20
CA ASN A 67 -14.34 -10.40 -3.15
C ASN A 67 -13.90 -10.06 -4.58
N LYS A 68 -14.31 -10.86 -5.55
CA LYS A 68 -13.89 -10.73 -6.97
C LYS A 68 -14.56 -9.57 -7.72
N ASP A 69 -15.60 -8.96 -7.16
CA ASP A 69 -16.34 -7.86 -7.81
C ASP A 69 -15.79 -6.49 -7.45
N VAL A 70 -14.94 -6.43 -6.40
CA VAL A 70 -14.20 -5.24 -6.01
C VAL A 70 -12.72 -5.39 -6.38
N TYR A 71 -12.10 -4.28 -6.75
CA TYR A 71 -10.66 -4.28 -7.02
C TYR A 71 -9.84 -4.40 -5.72
N PRO A 72 -8.60 -4.94 -5.77
CA PRO A 72 -7.75 -5.02 -4.60
C PRO A 72 -7.25 -3.63 -4.18
N LEU A 73 -7.39 -3.32 -2.89
CA LEU A 73 -6.69 -2.19 -2.28
C LEU A 73 -5.24 -2.61 -1.96
N TYR A 74 -4.32 -1.67 -2.17
CA TYR A 74 -2.91 -1.82 -1.80
C TYR A 74 -2.52 -0.79 -0.76
N ASP A 75 -1.59 -1.18 0.10
CA ASP A 75 -1.03 -0.39 1.16
C ASP A 75 0.48 -0.61 1.19
N LEU A 76 1.24 0.42 0.86
CA LEU A 76 2.70 0.37 0.83
C LEU A 76 3.24 1.05 2.07
N THR A 77 3.70 0.26 3.01
CA THR A 77 4.57 0.72 4.10
C THR A 77 5.98 0.87 3.55
N CYS A 78 6.62 2.02 3.76
CA CYS A 78 7.99 2.27 3.33
C CYS A 78 8.73 3.12 4.37
N SER A 79 9.52 2.47 5.20
CA SER A 79 10.45 3.00 6.22
C SER A 79 11.46 1.92 6.61
N SER A 80 12.59 2.15 7.22
CA SER A 80 13.11 3.44 7.60
C SER A 80 14.24 3.83 6.64
N LEU A 81 14.33 5.13 6.31
CA LEU A 81 15.42 5.61 5.46
C LEU A 81 16.74 5.71 6.24
N THR A 82 16.71 6.30 7.45
CA THR A 82 17.88 6.59 8.27
C THR A 82 17.71 6.25 9.76
N ALA A 83 16.49 6.01 10.23
CA ALA A 83 16.20 5.59 11.60
C ALA A 83 16.57 4.12 11.82
N GLY A 84 16.47 3.65 13.04
CA GLY A 84 16.60 2.22 13.36
C GLY A 84 15.62 1.37 12.57
N THR A 85 15.96 0.12 12.34
CA THR A 85 15.09 -0.84 11.64
C THR A 85 14.36 -1.73 12.63
N ASN A 86 13.26 -2.33 12.17
CA ASN A 86 12.45 -3.29 12.92
C ASN A 86 12.44 -4.62 12.15
N ASP A 87 12.74 -5.72 12.82
CA ASP A 87 12.79 -7.07 12.28
C ASP A 87 11.46 -7.85 12.43
N ASP A 88 10.37 -7.14 12.73
CA ASP A 88 9.01 -7.69 12.77
C ASP A 88 8.66 -8.36 11.44
N ASP A 89 8.22 -9.62 11.50
CA ASP A 89 7.89 -10.43 10.32
C ASP A 89 6.50 -10.17 9.74
N GLU A 90 5.74 -9.21 10.29
CA GLU A 90 4.37 -8.90 9.89
C GLU A 90 3.40 -10.13 9.94
N SER A 91 3.69 -11.14 10.77
CA SER A 91 2.92 -12.39 10.80
C SER A 91 1.45 -12.22 11.20
N TYR A 92 1.14 -11.16 11.94
CA TYR A 92 -0.23 -10.76 12.34
C TYR A 92 -1.02 -10.11 11.19
N ASN A 93 -0.34 -9.67 10.13
CA ASN A 93 -0.98 -9.01 9.00
C ASN A 93 -1.28 -10.01 7.87
N ILE A 94 -2.52 -10.51 7.81
CA ILE A 94 -2.94 -11.50 6.80
C ILE A 94 -2.93 -10.97 5.36
N TYR A 95 -2.86 -9.65 5.18
CA TYR A 95 -2.81 -9.00 3.87
C TYR A 95 -1.38 -8.73 3.38
N SER A 96 -0.38 -8.92 4.24
CA SER A 96 1.02 -8.72 3.92
C SER A 96 1.47 -9.70 2.81
N LEU A 97 2.09 -9.16 1.76
CA LEU A 97 2.80 -9.95 0.76
C LEU A 97 4.22 -10.21 1.27
N LYS A 98 4.41 -11.34 1.93
CA LYS A 98 5.63 -11.69 2.67
C LYS A 98 6.92 -11.51 1.85
N GLU A 99 6.86 -11.79 0.54
CA GLU A 99 7.98 -11.64 -0.39
C GLU A 99 8.42 -10.18 -0.59
N THR A 100 7.66 -9.22 -0.06
CA THR A 100 7.95 -7.78 -0.17
C THR A 100 8.47 -7.16 1.13
N LEU A 101 8.59 -7.96 2.19
CA LEU A 101 9.10 -7.48 3.48
C LEU A 101 10.59 -7.16 3.37
N VAL A 102 10.97 -5.96 3.82
CA VAL A 102 12.36 -5.48 3.91
C VAL A 102 12.58 -4.87 5.29
N THR A 103 13.47 -5.45 6.07
CA THR A 103 13.75 -5.07 7.46
C THR A 103 15.07 -4.32 7.63
N GLU A 104 15.68 -3.88 6.54
CA GLU A 104 16.87 -3.03 6.53
C GLU A 104 16.54 -1.60 6.09
N ASN A 105 17.49 -0.66 6.22
CA ASN A 105 17.30 0.71 5.74
C ASN A 105 17.03 0.70 4.23
N ASN A 106 15.96 1.35 3.84
CA ASN A 106 15.44 1.27 2.47
C ASN A 106 14.70 2.54 2.05
N PHE A 107 14.43 2.64 0.75
CA PHE A 107 13.53 3.65 0.20
C PHE A 107 12.73 3.10 -0.98
N GLY A 108 11.57 3.71 -1.20
CA GLY A 108 10.68 3.34 -2.29
C GLY A 108 10.68 4.33 -3.44
N MET A 109 10.55 3.82 -4.67
CA MET A 109 10.29 4.62 -5.87
C MET A 109 8.99 4.17 -6.53
N LEU A 110 8.13 5.14 -6.85
CA LEU A 110 6.89 4.95 -7.58
C LEU A 110 7.03 5.53 -8.98
N ASN A 111 6.90 4.70 -10.00
CA ASN A 111 6.98 5.12 -11.39
C ASN A 111 5.67 4.80 -12.12
N VAL A 112 5.01 5.82 -12.66
CA VAL A 112 3.78 5.68 -13.45
C VAL A 112 4.10 5.91 -14.91
N ASN A 113 3.84 4.90 -15.75
CA ASN A 113 4.05 4.96 -17.19
C ASN A 113 2.97 4.21 -17.97
N GLY A 114 3.18 4.04 -19.27
CA GLY A 114 2.24 3.33 -20.16
C GLY A 114 1.20 4.24 -20.81
N PRO A 115 0.33 3.69 -21.66
CA PRO A 115 -0.67 4.46 -22.41
C PRO A 115 -1.76 5.03 -21.47
N ALA A 116 -2.38 6.12 -21.90
CA ALA A 116 -3.38 6.85 -21.09
C ALA A 116 -4.56 5.97 -20.63
N ASN A 117 -4.97 5.02 -21.45
CA ASN A 117 -6.10 4.10 -21.18
C ASN A 117 -5.73 2.89 -20.31
N ASN A 118 -4.43 2.67 -20.04
CA ASN A 118 -3.97 1.59 -19.16
C ASN A 118 -2.58 1.92 -18.58
N ARG A 119 -2.54 2.90 -17.69
CA ARG A 119 -1.32 3.24 -16.95
C ARG A 119 -0.85 2.06 -16.09
N LYS A 120 0.44 1.97 -15.93
CA LYS A 120 1.11 1.00 -15.07
C LYS A 120 1.91 1.73 -13.99
N LEU A 121 1.60 1.44 -12.75
CA LEU A 121 2.43 1.78 -11.60
C LEU A 121 3.47 0.68 -11.41
N THR A 122 4.73 1.06 -11.28
CA THR A 122 5.81 0.18 -10.83
C THR A 122 6.32 0.69 -9.49
N ILE A 123 6.17 -0.11 -8.46
CA ILE A 123 6.72 0.10 -7.11
C ILE A 123 8.07 -0.62 -7.09
N LYS A 124 9.09 0.05 -6.61
CA LYS A 124 10.43 -0.51 -6.39
C LYS A 124 10.91 -0.14 -5.00
N ILE A 125 11.49 -1.09 -4.29
CA ILE A 125 12.20 -0.84 -3.04
C ILE A 125 13.68 -1.10 -3.27
N PHE A 126 14.48 -0.21 -2.73
CA PHE A 126 15.93 -0.21 -2.80
C PHE A 126 16.50 -0.20 -1.39
N ASP A 127 17.66 -0.82 -1.19
CA ASP A 127 18.46 -0.63 0.01
C ASP A 127 19.09 0.77 0.09
N LYS A 128 19.75 1.08 1.19
CA LYS A 128 20.44 2.36 1.40
C LYS A 128 21.53 2.67 0.37
N ASP A 129 22.08 1.64 -0.30
CA ASP A 129 23.16 1.75 -1.28
C ASP A 129 22.61 1.84 -2.72
N GLY A 130 21.28 1.77 -2.90
CA GLY A 130 20.58 1.91 -4.17
C GLY A 130 20.43 0.60 -4.96
N GLN A 131 20.66 -0.56 -4.32
CA GLN A 131 20.41 -1.85 -4.93
C GLN A 131 18.88 -2.14 -4.90
N GLU A 132 18.31 -2.51 -6.05
CA GLU A 132 16.89 -2.91 -6.13
C GLU A 132 16.69 -4.24 -5.39
N LEU A 133 15.88 -4.22 -4.32
CA LEU A 133 15.54 -5.39 -3.51
C LEU A 133 14.35 -6.13 -4.11
N TRP A 134 13.31 -5.40 -4.48
CA TRP A 134 12.17 -5.97 -5.21
C TRP A 134 11.43 -4.91 -6.02
N LYS A 135 10.63 -5.38 -6.97
CA LYS A 135 9.69 -4.56 -7.74
C LYS A 135 8.36 -5.27 -7.94
N LYS A 136 7.29 -4.49 -7.97
CA LYS A 136 5.94 -4.96 -8.30
C LYS A 136 5.25 -3.97 -9.23
N SER A 137 4.47 -4.48 -10.18
CA SER A 137 3.71 -3.63 -11.10
C SER A 137 2.22 -3.86 -10.94
N ILE A 138 1.45 -2.77 -10.98
CA ILE A 138 -0.01 -2.74 -10.86
C ILE A 138 -0.54 -1.97 -12.07
N ARG A 139 -1.49 -2.53 -12.81
CA ARG A 139 -2.14 -1.83 -13.91
C ARG A 139 -3.35 -1.07 -13.41
N ALA A 140 -3.60 0.12 -13.95
CA ALA A 140 -4.76 0.92 -13.59
C ALA A 140 -6.09 0.16 -13.82
N ASN A 141 -6.15 -0.65 -14.88
CA ASN A 141 -7.33 -1.46 -15.16
C ASN A 141 -7.60 -2.57 -14.14
N ASP A 142 -6.58 -2.99 -13.36
CA ASP A 142 -6.74 -3.97 -12.28
C ASP A 142 -7.35 -3.33 -11.02
N LEU A 143 -7.42 -1.99 -10.97
CA LEU A 143 -7.95 -1.20 -9.86
C LEU A 143 -9.30 -0.54 -10.20
N LYS A 144 -10.12 -1.21 -11.00
CA LYS A 144 -11.46 -0.77 -11.38
C LYS A 144 -12.53 -1.72 -10.87
N TYR A 145 -13.69 -1.18 -10.58
CA TYR A 145 -14.88 -2.01 -10.34
C TYR A 145 -15.27 -2.76 -11.62
N LYS A 146 -15.77 -3.97 -11.47
CA LYS A 146 -16.26 -4.80 -12.57
C LYS A 146 -17.75 -4.63 -12.78
#